data_0c3f457153892b4cee06e2e15f314549
#
_entry.id   0c3f457153892b4cee06e2e15f314549
#
_cell.length_a   1.000
_cell.length_b   1.000
_cell.length_c   1.000
_cell.angle_alpha   90.00
_cell.angle_beta   90.00
_cell.angle_gamma   90.00
#
_symmetry.space_group_name_H-M   'P 1'
#
loop_
_entity.id
_entity.type
_entity.pdbx_description
1 polymer ?
#
loop_
_entity_poly.entity_id
_entity_poly.type
_entity_poly.pdbx_seq_one_letter_code
_entity_poly.pdbx_strand_id
1 'polypeptide(L)'
;MALVELRDIRKIYHVGDQDIAALDGVSLTIDAGEFLCIIGPSGSGKSTLMHLLGCLDTPTSGSLLIDGVDVSNATDDQLSRMRNSKIGFVFQAFNLLPKLDVLHNVELPMVYAGVSAKVRRERAIAAIERVDLGHRMYNTPLQLSGGQCQRVAIARAIVNNPKIVFADEPTGNLDSKTGETILTLFRELAESGCTIVIVTHDNNIASRLPRRIEMRDGRIRVGVEAAKSQTAPLLVSHPTPQKGEEAQP
;
A
#
# COMPACT_ATOMS: atom_id res chain seq x y z
N MET A 1 -18.77 1.52 -0.48
CA MET A 1 -18.94 0.99 -1.86
C MET A 1 -17.73 0.15 -2.17
N ALA A 2 -17.94 -1.10 -2.56
CA ALA A 2 -16.85 -2.05 -2.78
C ALA A 2 -15.89 -1.54 -3.86
N LEU A 3 -14.61 -1.39 -3.49
CA LEU A 3 -13.52 -1.09 -4.42
C LEU A 3 -12.93 -2.37 -5.00
N VAL A 4 -12.84 -3.42 -4.17
CA VAL A 4 -12.36 -4.74 -4.58
C VAL A 4 -13.34 -5.80 -4.12
N GLU A 5 -13.68 -6.72 -5.01
CA GLU A 5 -14.51 -7.88 -4.69
C GLU A 5 -13.86 -9.15 -5.22
N LEU A 6 -13.62 -10.10 -4.33
CA LEU A 6 -13.21 -11.47 -4.66
C LEU A 6 -14.36 -12.42 -4.36
N ARG A 7 -14.66 -13.31 -5.30
CA ARG A 7 -15.72 -14.31 -5.15
C ARG A 7 -15.19 -15.70 -5.50
N ASP A 8 -15.07 -16.58 -4.51
CA ASP A 8 -14.58 -17.96 -4.61
C ASP A 8 -13.27 -18.07 -5.41
N ILE A 9 -12.30 -17.21 -5.12
CA ILE A 9 -11.02 -17.15 -5.82
C ILE A 9 -10.18 -18.38 -5.47
N ARG A 10 -9.72 -19.08 -6.51
CA ARG A 10 -8.72 -20.14 -6.42
C ARG A 10 -7.51 -19.78 -7.27
N LYS A 11 -6.33 -20.08 -6.75
CA LYS A 11 -5.07 -19.99 -7.50
C LYS A 11 -4.27 -21.25 -7.30
N ILE A 12 -4.06 -21.97 -8.38
CA ILE A 12 -3.30 -23.21 -8.43
C ILE A 12 -2.03 -22.97 -9.26
N TYR A 13 -0.88 -23.31 -8.70
CA TYR A 13 0.39 -23.33 -9.41
C TYR A 13 0.78 -24.76 -9.73
N HIS A 14 1.19 -25.02 -10.97
CA HIS A 14 1.71 -26.30 -11.41
C HIS A 14 3.23 -26.30 -11.22
N VAL A 15 3.75 -27.16 -10.33
CA VAL A 15 5.19 -27.31 -10.04
C VAL A 15 5.59 -28.73 -10.30
N GLY A 16 6.20 -28.99 -11.47
CA GLY A 16 6.45 -30.36 -11.95
C GLY A 16 5.13 -31.13 -12.10
N ASP A 17 5.02 -32.28 -11.46
CA ASP A 17 3.81 -33.12 -11.47
C ASP A 17 2.82 -32.84 -10.33
N GLN A 18 3.02 -31.76 -9.58
CA GLN A 18 2.18 -31.41 -8.42
C GLN A 18 1.41 -30.12 -8.62
N ASP A 19 0.15 -30.14 -8.22
CA ASP A 19 -0.72 -28.98 -8.15
C ASP A 19 -0.71 -28.40 -6.72
N ILE A 20 -0.29 -27.15 -6.59
CA ILE A 20 -0.26 -26.44 -5.31
C ILE A 20 -1.36 -25.38 -5.33
N ALA A 21 -2.40 -25.59 -4.51
CA ALA A 21 -3.45 -24.60 -4.30
C ALA A 21 -2.94 -23.50 -3.34
N ALA A 22 -2.44 -22.40 -3.88
CA ALA A 22 -1.98 -21.26 -3.10
C ALA A 22 -3.14 -20.45 -2.52
N LEU A 23 -4.30 -20.42 -3.21
CA LEU A 23 -5.58 -19.90 -2.73
C LEU A 23 -6.67 -20.91 -3.03
N ASP A 24 -7.57 -21.14 -2.06
CA ASP A 24 -8.63 -22.13 -2.15
C ASP A 24 -9.97 -21.59 -1.63
N GLY A 25 -10.74 -20.96 -2.52
CA GLY A 25 -12.08 -20.46 -2.23
C GLY A 25 -12.10 -19.16 -1.42
N VAL A 26 -11.19 -18.22 -1.74
CA VAL A 26 -11.10 -16.92 -1.06
C VAL A 26 -12.19 -15.98 -1.55
N SER A 27 -13.03 -15.51 -0.61
CA SER A 27 -14.02 -14.44 -0.86
C SER A 27 -13.75 -13.27 0.10
N LEU A 28 -13.66 -12.06 -0.46
CA LEU A 28 -13.31 -10.85 0.30
C LEU A 28 -13.87 -9.63 -0.39
N THR A 29 -14.36 -8.66 0.40
CA THR A 29 -14.71 -7.33 -0.08
C THR A 29 -13.87 -6.29 0.64
N ILE A 30 -13.30 -5.33 -0.12
CA ILE A 30 -12.59 -4.17 0.41
C ILE A 30 -13.33 -2.92 -0.08
N ASP A 31 -13.79 -2.10 0.84
CA ASP A 31 -14.45 -0.84 0.51
C ASP A 31 -13.44 0.29 0.24
N ALA A 32 -13.87 1.30 -0.53
CA ALA A 32 -13.06 2.48 -0.78
C ALA A 32 -12.77 3.23 0.54
N GLY A 33 -11.51 3.65 0.72
CA GLY A 33 -11.06 4.35 1.92
C GLY A 33 -10.77 3.45 3.13
N GLU A 34 -10.86 2.12 3.00
CA GLU A 34 -10.48 1.23 4.11
C GLU A 34 -8.97 1.23 4.36
N PHE A 35 -8.59 1.12 5.63
CA PHE A 35 -7.23 0.84 6.09
C PHE A 35 -7.22 -0.51 6.80
N LEU A 36 -6.64 -1.52 6.17
CA LEU A 36 -6.67 -2.89 6.67
C LEU A 36 -5.33 -3.61 6.53
N CYS A 37 -5.18 -4.72 7.26
CA CYS A 37 -4.06 -5.64 7.06
C CYS A 37 -4.53 -7.05 6.72
N ILE A 38 -3.68 -7.76 5.96
CA ILE A 38 -3.75 -9.18 5.69
C ILE A 38 -2.59 -9.83 6.43
N ILE A 39 -2.89 -10.70 7.39
CA ILE A 39 -1.88 -11.38 8.20
C ILE A 39 -1.96 -12.90 8.04
N GLY A 40 -0.90 -13.59 8.42
CA GLY A 40 -0.82 -15.04 8.46
C GLY A 40 0.62 -15.55 8.43
N PRO A 41 0.86 -16.83 8.73
CA PRO A 41 2.19 -17.42 8.69
C PRO A 41 2.78 -17.41 7.26
N SER A 42 4.09 -17.67 7.14
CA SER A 42 4.71 -17.88 5.84
C SER A 42 4.01 -19.05 5.11
N GLY A 43 3.84 -18.94 3.79
CA GLY A 43 3.15 -19.95 2.98
C GLY A 43 1.61 -19.93 3.08
N SER A 44 0.99 -19.03 3.84
CA SER A 44 -0.48 -18.99 3.97
C SER A 44 -1.23 -18.44 2.74
N GLY A 45 -0.53 -18.00 1.68
CA GLY A 45 -1.13 -17.48 0.45
C GLY A 45 -1.22 -15.94 0.38
N LYS A 46 -0.71 -15.18 1.38
CA LYS A 46 -0.77 -13.71 1.41
C LYS A 46 -0.19 -13.02 0.18
N SER A 47 1.03 -13.41 -0.21
CA SER A 47 1.69 -12.83 -1.39
C SER A 47 0.95 -13.17 -2.68
N THR A 48 0.40 -14.40 -2.80
CA THR A 48 -0.44 -14.78 -3.92
C THR A 48 -1.71 -13.93 -3.98
N LEU A 49 -2.39 -13.76 -2.83
CA LEU A 49 -3.57 -12.90 -2.76
C LEU A 49 -3.21 -11.45 -3.15
N MET A 50 -2.12 -10.91 -2.62
CA MET A 50 -1.66 -9.57 -2.96
C MET A 50 -1.32 -9.43 -4.47
N HIS A 51 -0.72 -10.46 -5.09
CA HIS A 51 -0.44 -10.44 -6.53
C HIS A 51 -1.72 -10.39 -7.37
N LEU A 52 -2.77 -11.14 -6.98
CA LEU A 52 -4.06 -11.07 -7.67
C LEU A 52 -4.71 -9.70 -7.48
N LEU A 53 -4.81 -9.22 -6.24
CA LEU A 53 -5.36 -7.90 -5.89
C LEU A 53 -4.61 -6.77 -6.59
N GLY A 54 -3.30 -6.94 -6.75
CA GLY A 54 -2.42 -6.00 -7.43
C GLY A 54 -2.38 -6.13 -8.95
N CYS A 55 -3.21 -6.98 -9.55
CA CYS A 55 -3.19 -7.24 -11.00
C CYS A 55 -1.81 -7.68 -11.52
N LEU A 56 -1.01 -8.37 -10.71
CA LEU A 56 0.28 -8.97 -11.11
C LEU A 56 0.11 -10.40 -11.62
N ASP A 57 -1.05 -11.00 -11.35
CA ASP A 57 -1.43 -12.35 -11.76
C ASP A 57 -2.95 -12.43 -11.91
N THR A 58 -3.47 -13.51 -12.49
CA THR A 58 -4.90 -13.80 -12.63
C THR A 58 -5.28 -15.05 -11.82
N PRO A 59 -6.51 -15.15 -11.31
CA PRO A 59 -6.98 -16.34 -10.63
C PRO A 59 -7.09 -17.55 -11.61
N THR A 60 -6.98 -18.77 -11.08
CA THR A 60 -7.28 -19.98 -11.84
C THR A 60 -8.80 -20.16 -12.00
N SER A 61 -9.58 -19.75 -10.99
CA SER A 61 -11.04 -19.72 -11.04
C SER A 61 -11.60 -18.73 -10.02
N GLY A 62 -12.90 -18.44 -10.12
CA GLY A 62 -13.56 -17.40 -9.35
C GLY A 62 -13.61 -16.07 -10.09
N SER A 63 -14.10 -15.01 -9.45
CA SER A 63 -14.16 -13.66 -10.04
C SER A 63 -13.51 -12.61 -9.16
N LEU A 64 -12.72 -11.71 -9.79
CA LEU A 64 -12.04 -10.58 -9.16
C LEU A 64 -12.49 -9.29 -9.86
N LEU A 65 -13.16 -8.42 -9.10
CA LEU A 65 -13.55 -7.08 -9.57
C LEU A 65 -12.72 -6.03 -8.85
N ILE A 66 -12.20 -5.06 -9.61
CA ILE A 66 -11.49 -3.89 -9.08
C ILE A 66 -12.14 -2.65 -9.68
N ASP A 67 -12.63 -1.76 -8.81
CA ASP A 67 -13.35 -0.55 -9.21
C ASP A 67 -14.50 -0.83 -10.19
N GLY A 68 -15.23 -1.94 -9.95
CA GLY A 68 -16.33 -2.42 -10.78
C GLY A 68 -15.93 -3.11 -12.10
N VAL A 69 -14.63 -3.24 -12.38
CA VAL A 69 -14.11 -3.90 -13.60
C VAL A 69 -13.70 -5.33 -13.26
N ASP A 70 -14.23 -6.32 -13.97
CA ASP A 70 -13.80 -7.71 -13.85
C ASP A 70 -12.43 -7.90 -14.52
N VAL A 71 -11.44 -8.32 -13.71
CA VAL A 71 -10.06 -8.56 -14.16
C VAL A 71 -9.68 -10.04 -14.13
N SER A 72 -10.62 -10.94 -13.88
CA SER A 72 -10.37 -12.38 -13.71
C SER A 72 -9.71 -13.04 -14.94
N ASN A 73 -10.08 -12.58 -16.14
CA ASN A 73 -9.56 -13.06 -17.41
C ASN A 73 -8.91 -11.94 -18.23
N ALA A 74 -8.44 -10.88 -17.56
CA ALA A 74 -7.85 -9.75 -18.24
C ALA A 74 -6.49 -10.11 -18.87
N THR A 75 -6.20 -9.52 -20.02
CA THR A 75 -4.89 -9.64 -20.69
C THR A 75 -3.82 -8.88 -19.90
N ASP A 76 -2.53 -9.20 -20.14
CA ASP A 76 -1.40 -8.50 -19.51
C ASP A 76 -1.44 -6.99 -19.74
N ASP A 77 -1.86 -6.55 -20.93
CA ASP A 77 -2.02 -5.13 -21.24
C ASP A 77 -3.13 -4.48 -20.41
N GLN A 78 -4.25 -5.15 -20.22
CA GLN A 78 -5.37 -4.67 -19.39
C GLN A 78 -4.96 -4.61 -17.91
N LEU A 79 -4.30 -5.65 -17.41
CA LEU A 79 -3.75 -5.68 -16.05
C LEU A 79 -2.72 -4.57 -15.84
N SER A 80 -1.82 -4.35 -16.81
CA SER A 80 -0.80 -3.28 -16.73
C SER A 80 -1.41 -1.88 -16.68
N ARG A 81 -2.46 -1.62 -17.47
CA ARG A 81 -3.20 -0.35 -17.42
C ARG A 81 -3.93 -0.17 -16.09
N MET A 82 -4.56 -1.22 -15.57
CA MET A 82 -5.23 -1.21 -14.26
C MET A 82 -4.21 -0.90 -13.16
N ARG A 83 -3.07 -1.61 -13.13
CA ARG A 83 -1.98 -1.33 -12.16
C ARG A 83 -1.54 0.12 -12.21
N ASN A 84 -1.20 0.62 -13.39
CA ASN A 84 -0.67 1.98 -13.53
C ASN A 84 -1.64 3.06 -13.07
N SER A 85 -2.95 2.88 -13.32
CA SER A 85 -3.97 3.90 -13.08
C SER A 85 -4.66 3.81 -11.73
N LYS A 86 -4.78 2.61 -11.13
CA LYS A 86 -5.62 2.38 -9.95
C LYS A 86 -4.85 1.87 -8.73
N ILE A 87 -3.64 1.31 -8.92
CA ILE A 87 -2.93 0.57 -7.89
C ILE A 87 -1.54 1.16 -7.66
N GLY A 88 -1.20 1.38 -6.40
CA GLY A 88 0.16 1.67 -5.94
C GLY A 88 0.77 0.46 -5.24
N PHE A 89 2.09 0.28 -5.36
CA PHE A 89 2.82 -0.77 -4.66
C PHE A 89 3.96 -0.21 -3.83
N VAL A 90 4.07 -0.71 -2.60
CA VAL A 90 5.18 -0.48 -1.69
C VAL A 90 5.72 -1.83 -1.24
N PHE A 91 6.98 -2.14 -1.53
CA PHE A 91 7.62 -3.41 -1.24
C PHE A 91 8.60 -3.30 -0.06
N GLN A 92 8.84 -4.41 0.62
CA GLN A 92 9.82 -4.52 1.70
C GLN A 92 11.24 -4.14 1.23
N ALA A 93 11.63 -4.56 0.02
CA ALA A 93 12.93 -4.27 -0.57
C ALA A 93 12.99 -2.92 -1.32
N PHE A 94 12.01 -2.03 -1.13
CA PHE A 94 11.84 -0.71 -1.75
C PHE A 94 11.71 -0.75 -3.28
N ASN A 95 12.44 -1.62 -3.98
CA ASN A 95 12.48 -1.79 -5.44
C ASN A 95 12.70 -0.47 -6.20
N LEU A 96 13.61 0.36 -5.68
CA LEU A 96 14.05 1.58 -6.34
C LEU A 96 15.11 1.27 -7.39
N LEU A 97 15.10 2.02 -8.49
CA LEU A 97 16.13 1.93 -9.50
C LEU A 97 17.39 2.65 -9.01
N PRO A 98 18.52 1.94 -8.75
CA PRO A 98 19.67 2.51 -8.05
C PRO A 98 20.46 3.55 -8.87
N LYS A 99 20.26 3.55 -10.19
CA LYS A 99 20.90 4.51 -11.12
C LYS A 99 20.10 5.79 -11.31
N LEU A 100 18.86 5.83 -10.84
CA LEU A 100 18.01 7.01 -10.89
C LEU A 100 17.99 7.70 -9.52
N ASP A 101 17.90 9.03 -9.51
CA ASP A 101 17.66 9.78 -8.29
C ASP A 101 16.19 9.61 -7.79
N VAL A 102 15.87 10.24 -6.66
CA VAL A 102 14.54 10.20 -6.07
C VAL A 102 13.48 10.73 -7.03
N LEU A 103 13.75 11.88 -7.68
CA LEU A 103 12.81 12.51 -8.60
C LEU A 103 12.44 11.57 -9.75
N HIS A 104 13.44 10.99 -10.42
CA HIS A 104 13.20 10.10 -11.55
C HIS A 104 12.59 8.76 -11.15
N ASN A 105 12.91 8.23 -9.95
CA ASN A 105 12.22 7.05 -9.41
C ASN A 105 10.71 7.31 -9.23
N VAL A 106 10.34 8.49 -8.71
CA VAL A 106 8.94 8.86 -8.49
C VAL A 106 8.23 9.23 -9.80
N GLU A 107 8.93 9.78 -10.79
CA GLU A 107 8.36 10.05 -12.13
C GLU A 107 8.00 8.78 -12.92
N LEU A 108 8.65 7.65 -12.63
CA LEU A 108 8.59 6.44 -13.46
C LEU A 108 7.17 5.94 -13.78
N PRO A 109 6.23 5.81 -12.82
CA PRO A 109 4.86 5.38 -13.13
C PRO A 109 4.14 6.32 -14.12
N MET A 110 4.43 7.61 -14.07
CA MET A 110 3.86 8.60 -14.96
C MET A 110 4.47 8.57 -16.37
N VAL A 111 5.70 8.07 -16.52
CA VAL A 111 6.30 7.79 -17.85
C VAL A 111 5.47 6.73 -18.56
N TYR A 112 5.15 5.63 -17.87
CA TYR A 112 4.29 4.57 -18.41
C TYR A 112 2.85 5.01 -18.64
N ALA A 113 2.36 6.00 -17.91
CA ALA A 113 1.05 6.62 -18.11
C ALA A 113 1.04 7.62 -19.29
N GLY A 114 2.16 7.88 -19.96
CA GLY A 114 2.26 8.83 -21.07
C GLY A 114 2.11 10.31 -20.65
N VAL A 115 2.29 10.64 -19.38
CA VAL A 115 2.19 12.01 -18.86
C VAL A 115 3.37 12.85 -19.37
N SER A 116 3.11 14.09 -19.80
CA SER A 116 4.14 14.99 -20.33
C SER A 116 5.22 15.31 -19.27
N ALA A 117 6.45 15.57 -19.71
CA ALA A 117 7.61 15.77 -18.82
C ALA A 117 7.40 16.90 -17.80
N LYS A 118 6.78 18.02 -18.21
CA LYS A 118 6.48 19.14 -17.33
C LYS A 118 5.53 18.72 -16.18
N VAL A 119 4.41 18.08 -16.54
CA VAL A 119 3.40 17.65 -15.56
C VAL A 119 3.95 16.54 -14.64
N ARG A 120 4.75 15.60 -15.18
CA ARG A 120 5.41 14.57 -14.37
C ARG A 120 6.27 15.19 -13.27
N ARG A 121 7.13 16.15 -13.67
CA ARG A 121 8.04 16.80 -12.73
C ARG A 121 7.28 17.52 -11.62
N GLU A 122 6.24 18.28 -11.96
CA GLU A 122 5.41 18.99 -10.97
C GLU A 122 4.75 18.01 -9.98
N ARG A 123 4.15 16.92 -10.48
CA ARG A 123 3.50 15.90 -9.63
C ARG A 123 4.51 15.11 -8.79
N ALA A 124 5.67 14.77 -9.36
CA ALA A 124 6.71 14.05 -8.63
C ALA A 124 7.26 14.89 -7.46
N ILE A 125 7.52 16.19 -7.69
CA ILE A 125 7.96 17.10 -6.63
C ILE A 125 6.90 17.15 -5.51
N ALA A 126 5.64 17.35 -5.83
CA ALA A 126 4.56 17.37 -4.84
C ALA A 126 4.45 16.04 -4.05
N ALA A 127 4.61 14.88 -4.71
CA ALA A 127 4.60 13.59 -4.04
C ALA A 127 5.83 13.40 -3.12
N ILE A 128 7.01 13.88 -3.52
CA ILE A 128 8.25 13.84 -2.72
C ILE A 128 8.15 14.75 -1.50
N GLU A 129 7.59 15.93 -1.66
CA GLU A 129 7.35 16.86 -0.54
C GLU A 129 6.35 16.27 0.47
N ARG A 130 5.30 15.60 0.01
CA ARG A 130 4.32 14.92 0.87
C ARG A 130 4.94 13.86 1.79
N VAL A 131 6.09 13.29 1.41
CA VAL A 131 6.83 12.31 2.23
C VAL A 131 8.06 12.91 2.91
N ASP A 132 8.17 14.25 2.98
CA ASP A 132 9.25 15.00 3.63
C ASP A 132 10.65 14.66 3.07
N LEU A 133 10.77 14.58 1.73
CA LEU A 133 12.03 14.30 1.03
C LEU A 133 12.43 15.36 -0.01
N GLY A 134 11.80 16.55 -0.01
CA GLY A 134 12.10 17.61 -0.95
C GLY A 134 13.60 17.99 -0.99
N HIS A 135 14.26 17.99 0.18
CA HIS A 135 15.71 18.28 0.32
C HIS A 135 16.62 17.18 -0.19
N ARG A 136 16.07 15.99 -0.58
CA ARG A 136 16.80 14.81 -1.08
C ARG A 136 16.41 14.40 -2.50
N MET A 137 15.65 15.22 -3.23
CA MET A 137 15.05 14.82 -4.51
C MET A 137 16.06 14.44 -5.59
N TYR A 138 17.30 14.91 -5.49
CA TYR A 138 18.39 14.59 -6.43
C TYR A 138 19.38 13.55 -5.91
N ASN A 139 19.13 12.98 -4.71
CA ASN A 139 19.95 11.88 -4.20
C ASN A 139 19.59 10.57 -4.89
N THR A 140 20.56 9.67 -5.07
CA THR A 140 20.32 8.29 -5.50
C THR A 140 19.92 7.42 -4.29
N PRO A 141 19.27 6.25 -4.48
CA PRO A 141 18.91 5.34 -3.40
C PRO A 141 20.08 4.94 -2.50
N LEU A 142 21.30 4.84 -3.05
CA LEU A 142 22.53 4.51 -2.30
C LEU A 142 22.95 5.60 -1.31
N GLN A 143 22.44 6.81 -1.45
CA GLN A 143 22.72 7.96 -0.57
C GLN A 143 21.63 8.18 0.49
N LEU A 144 20.64 7.26 0.57
CA LEU A 144 19.49 7.35 1.45
C LEU A 144 19.52 6.27 2.54
N SER A 145 18.95 6.58 3.69
CA SER A 145 18.65 5.57 4.71
C SER A 145 17.51 4.66 4.25
N GLY A 146 17.35 3.48 4.89
CA GLY A 146 16.24 2.56 4.59
C GLY A 146 14.86 3.24 4.71
N GLY A 147 14.64 4.03 5.76
CA GLY A 147 13.39 4.78 5.93
C GLY A 147 13.16 5.85 4.86
N GLN A 148 14.24 6.50 4.38
CA GLN A 148 14.15 7.43 3.25
C GLN A 148 13.83 6.69 1.96
N CYS A 149 14.45 5.55 1.68
CA CYS A 149 14.12 4.70 0.54
C CYS A 149 12.65 4.26 0.57
N GLN A 150 12.13 3.90 1.75
CA GLN A 150 10.73 3.52 1.90
C GLN A 150 9.79 4.69 1.62
N ARG A 151 10.10 5.89 2.09
CA ARG A 151 9.33 7.10 1.75
C ARG A 151 9.35 7.39 0.25
N VAL A 152 10.47 7.20 -0.44
CA VAL A 152 10.53 7.31 -1.93
C VAL A 152 9.63 6.27 -2.58
N ALA A 153 9.63 5.02 -2.10
CA ALA A 153 8.75 3.97 -2.62
C ALA A 153 7.27 4.32 -2.42
N ILE A 154 6.92 4.93 -1.27
CA ILE A 154 5.56 5.44 -1.02
C ILE A 154 5.21 6.59 -1.96
N ALA A 155 6.08 7.59 -2.12
CA ALA A 155 5.86 8.71 -3.05
C ALA A 155 5.63 8.20 -4.48
N ARG A 156 6.44 7.24 -4.94
CA ARG A 156 6.27 6.57 -6.23
C ARG A 156 4.93 5.83 -6.34
N ALA A 157 4.49 5.17 -5.26
CA ALA A 157 3.24 4.43 -5.26
C ALA A 157 2.01 5.34 -5.40
N ILE A 158 2.06 6.56 -4.83
CA ILE A 158 0.91 7.48 -4.80
C ILE A 158 0.90 8.52 -5.92
N VAL A 159 1.96 8.65 -6.73
CA VAL A 159 2.13 9.75 -7.70
C VAL A 159 1.06 9.79 -8.80
N ASN A 160 0.47 8.63 -9.14
CA ASN A 160 -0.65 8.53 -10.10
C ASN A 160 -2.02 8.67 -9.44
N ASN A 161 -2.11 9.05 -8.15
CA ASN A 161 -3.35 9.10 -7.37
C ASN A 161 -4.14 7.78 -7.44
N PRO A 162 -3.53 6.65 -7.02
CA PRO A 162 -4.19 5.35 -7.07
C PRO A 162 -5.39 5.30 -6.12
N LYS A 163 -6.36 4.43 -6.41
CA LYS A 163 -7.49 4.16 -5.51
C LYS A 163 -7.11 3.26 -4.34
N ILE A 164 -6.08 2.41 -4.54
CA ILE A 164 -5.62 1.47 -3.54
C ILE A 164 -4.08 1.36 -3.56
N VAL A 165 -3.49 1.29 -2.38
CA VAL A 165 -2.05 1.02 -2.20
C VAL A 165 -1.88 -0.30 -1.45
N PHE A 166 -1.15 -1.23 -2.05
CA PHE A 166 -0.70 -2.46 -1.41
C PHE A 166 0.71 -2.27 -0.86
N ALA A 167 0.91 -2.60 0.40
CA ALA A 167 2.20 -2.51 1.08
C ALA A 167 2.61 -3.90 1.63
N ASP A 168 3.63 -4.50 1.02
CA ASP A 168 4.16 -5.80 1.41
C ASP A 168 5.30 -5.62 2.41
N GLU A 169 5.09 -6.04 3.66
CA GLU A 169 6.04 -5.91 4.79
C GLU A 169 6.72 -4.53 4.84
N PRO A 170 5.94 -3.41 4.84
CA PRO A 170 6.50 -2.09 4.56
C PRO A 170 7.47 -1.55 5.62
N THR A 171 7.57 -2.22 6.76
CA THR A 171 8.46 -1.87 7.87
C THR A 171 9.47 -2.95 8.20
N GLY A 172 9.45 -4.09 7.49
CA GLY A 172 10.25 -5.27 7.82
C GLY A 172 11.77 -5.07 7.79
N ASN A 173 12.26 -4.07 7.05
CA ASN A 173 13.69 -3.73 6.94
C ASN A 173 14.05 -2.44 7.71
N LEU A 174 13.18 -1.96 8.61
CA LEU A 174 13.34 -0.68 9.31
C LEU A 174 13.45 -0.90 10.82
N ASP A 175 14.14 0.02 11.49
CA ASP A 175 14.07 0.11 12.94
C ASP A 175 12.67 0.53 13.40
N SER A 176 12.33 0.23 14.66
CA SER A 176 10.99 0.45 15.21
C SER A 176 10.52 1.90 15.10
N LYS A 177 11.40 2.89 15.35
CA LYS A 177 11.05 4.31 15.30
C LYS A 177 10.74 4.75 13.86
N THR A 178 11.55 4.33 12.92
CA THR A 178 11.34 4.60 11.49
C THR A 178 10.07 3.88 11.00
N GLY A 179 9.84 2.63 11.42
CA GLY A 179 8.62 1.88 11.11
C GLY A 179 7.35 2.61 11.56
N GLU A 180 7.35 3.19 12.78
CA GLU A 180 6.24 4.02 13.28
C GLU A 180 5.94 5.22 12.37
N THR A 181 6.99 5.91 11.91
CA THR A 181 6.82 7.04 11.00
C THR A 181 6.19 6.62 9.67
N ILE A 182 6.58 5.45 9.14
CA ILE A 182 6.00 4.89 7.91
C ILE A 182 4.53 4.50 8.13
N LEU A 183 4.17 3.89 9.26
CA LEU A 183 2.77 3.55 9.57
C LEU A 183 1.91 4.80 9.74
N THR A 184 2.45 5.86 10.33
CA THR A 184 1.77 7.17 10.42
C THR A 184 1.48 7.73 9.03
N LEU A 185 2.46 7.70 8.12
CA LEU A 185 2.28 8.15 6.74
C LEU A 185 1.18 7.35 6.01
N PHE A 186 1.10 6.02 6.19
CA PHE A 186 0.00 5.22 5.63
C PHE A 186 -1.36 5.61 6.23
N ARG A 187 -1.42 5.95 7.52
CA ARG A 187 -2.66 6.42 8.15
C ARG A 187 -3.11 7.74 7.54
N GLU A 188 -2.22 8.71 7.39
CA GLU A 188 -2.51 10.00 6.74
C GLU A 188 -3.00 9.82 5.30
N LEU A 189 -2.42 8.87 4.56
CA LEU A 189 -2.88 8.52 3.22
C LEU A 189 -4.29 7.93 3.23
N ALA A 190 -4.60 7.06 4.19
CA ALA A 190 -5.94 6.49 4.34
C ALA A 190 -6.97 7.57 4.72
N GLU A 191 -6.64 8.47 5.65
CA GLU A 191 -7.46 9.61 6.05
C GLU A 191 -7.73 10.57 4.88
N SER A 192 -6.79 10.66 3.92
CA SER A 192 -7.01 11.41 2.67
C SER A 192 -7.87 10.69 1.63
N GLY A 193 -8.44 9.51 1.97
CA GLY A 193 -9.37 8.74 1.14
C GLY A 193 -8.73 7.65 0.27
N CYS A 194 -7.42 7.40 0.38
CA CYS A 194 -6.77 6.28 -0.31
C CYS A 194 -7.05 4.98 0.45
N THR A 195 -7.41 3.90 -0.25
CA THR A 195 -7.53 2.58 0.36
C THR A 195 -6.13 2.00 0.58
N ILE A 196 -5.83 1.52 1.78
CA ILE A 196 -4.51 0.97 2.13
C ILE A 196 -4.65 -0.48 2.61
N VAL A 197 -3.88 -1.37 2.00
CA VAL A 197 -3.81 -2.78 2.39
C VAL A 197 -2.36 -3.11 2.75
N ILE A 198 -2.10 -3.37 4.02
CA ILE A 198 -0.79 -3.84 4.49
C ILE A 198 -0.80 -5.36 4.56
N VAL A 199 0.18 -6.00 3.93
CA VAL A 199 0.45 -7.44 4.09
C VAL A 199 1.62 -7.59 5.04
N THR A 200 1.44 -8.32 6.14
CA THR A 200 2.49 -8.50 7.15
C THR A 200 2.30 -9.80 7.93
N HIS A 201 3.36 -10.26 8.59
CA HIS A 201 3.30 -11.30 9.60
C HIS A 201 3.43 -10.72 11.03
N ASP A 202 3.64 -9.40 11.16
CA ASP A 202 3.79 -8.72 12.45
C ASP A 202 2.42 -8.43 13.08
N ASN A 203 2.14 -9.14 14.19
CA ASN A 203 0.92 -8.97 14.97
C ASN A 203 0.81 -7.58 15.64
N ASN A 204 1.94 -6.92 15.94
CA ASN A 204 1.91 -5.58 16.54
C ASN A 204 1.37 -4.55 15.55
N ILE A 205 1.76 -4.66 14.29
CA ILE A 205 1.20 -3.82 13.22
C ILE A 205 -0.29 -4.13 13.06
N ALA A 206 -0.62 -5.42 12.92
CA ALA A 206 -1.98 -5.87 12.68
C ALA A 206 -2.98 -5.45 13.77
N SER A 207 -2.56 -5.45 15.04
CA SER A 207 -3.42 -5.04 16.17
C SER A 207 -3.77 -3.54 16.18
N ARG A 208 -3.07 -2.74 15.41
CA ARG A 208 -3.20 -1.27 15.37
C ARG A 208 -4.03 -0.78 14.16
N LEU A 209 -4.37 -1.68 13.25
CA LEU A 209 -5.18 -1.35 12.09
C LEU A 209 -6.67 -1.59 12.35
N PRO A 210 -7.55 -0.78 11.76
CA PRO A 210 -9.00 -0.85 11.99
C PRO A 210 -9.63 -2.18 11.58
N ARG A 211 -9.07 -2.86 10.56
CA ARG A 211 -9.55 -4.14 10.06
C ARG A 211 -8.39 -5.10 9.82
N ARG A 212 -8.58 -6.36 10.24
CA ARG A 212 -7.60 -7.42 10.10
C ARG A 212 -8.22 -8.63 9.42
N ILE A 213 -7.53 -9.17 8.41
CA ILE A 213 -7.89 -10.38 7.69
C ILE A 213 -6.81 -11.41 7.97
N GLU A 214 -7.16 -12.54 8.54
CA GLU A 214 -6.24 -13.64 8.79
C GLU A 214 -6.30 -14.68 7.68
N MET A 215 -5.14 -14.98 7.08
CA MET A 215 -4.99 -16.05 6.10
C MET A 215 -4.29 -17.26 6.69
N ARG A 216 -4.79 -18.44 6.38
CA ARG A 216 -4.15 -19.71 6.69
C ARG A 216 -4.47 -20.74 5.62
N ASP A 217 -3.43 -21.45 5.15
CA ASP A 217 -3.55 -22.58 4.19
C ASP A 217 -4.38 -22.19 2.95
N GLY A 218 -4.10 -21.02 2.36
CA GLY A 218 -4.78 -20.50 1.16
C GLY A 218 -6.21 -20.01 1.38
N ARG A 219 -6.70 -19.93 2.61
CA ARG A 219 -8.07 -19.51 2.95
C ARG A 219 -8.08 -18.34 3.93
N ILE A 220 -9.16 -17.55 3.90
CA ILE A 220 -9.45 -16.55 4.93
C ILE A 220 -10.12 -17.26 6.10
N ARG A 221 -9.61 -17.05 7.32
CA ARG A 221 -10.29 -17.48 8.53
C ARG A 221 -11.47 -16.55 8.81
N VAL A 222 -12.67 -17.10 8.80
CA VAL A 222 -13.91 -16.40 9.17
C VAL A 222 -13.90 -16.15 10.66
N GLY A 223 -14.06 -14.89 11.10
CA GLY A 223 -14.28 -14.54 12.51
C GLY A 223 -13.27 -13.56 13.13
N VAL A 224 -12.37 -12.95 12.35
CA VAL A 224 -11.44 -11.92 12.84
C VAL A 224 -11.69 -10.59 12.14
N GLU A 225 -12.94 -10.13 12.13
CA GLU A 225 -13.21 -8.71 11.95
C GLU A 225 -13.00 -8.05 13.31
N ALA A 226 -11.92 -7.27 13.45
CA ALA A 226 -11.81 -6.37 14.58
C ALA A 226 -13.01 -5.42 14.55
N ALA A 227 -13.71 -5.31 15.67
CA ALA A 227 -14.82 -4.38 15.83
C ALA A 227 -14.41 -3.02 15.28
N LYS A 228 -15.27 -2.40 14.46
CA LYS A 228 -15.10 -1.03 13.96
C LYS A 228 -14.76 -0.15 15.15
N SER A 229 -13.49 0.16 15.33
CA SER A 229 -13.03 1.10 16.34
C SER A 229 -13.67 2.43 16.00
N GLN A 230 -14.59 2.86 16.86
CA GLN A 230 -15.11 4.22 16.84
C GLN A 230 -13.90 5.14 16.94
N THR A 231 -13.65 5.91 15.92
CA THR A 231 -12.66 6.98 15.89
C THR A 231 -13.02 7.97 17.01
N ALA A 232 -12.37 7.85 18.15
CA ALA A 232 -12.36 8.93 19.13
C ALA A 232 -11.49 10.06 18.54
N PRO A 233 -12.01 11.29 18.41
CA PRO A 233 -11.20 12.40 17.95
C PRO A 233 -10.11 12.67 18.97
N LEU A 234 -8.85 12.56 18.55
CA LEU A 234 -7.71 13.02 19.34
C LEU A 234 -7.83 14.54 19.47
N LEU A 235 -8.16 15.00 20.68
CA LEU A 235 -8.06 16.39 21.08
C LEU A 235 -6.61 16.83 20.91
N VAL A 236 -6.34 17.55 19.83
CA VAL A 236 -5.10 18.31 19.66
C VAL A 236 -5.18 19.47 20.63
N SER A 237 -4.50 19.35 21.78
CA SER A 237 -4.28 20.46 22.70
C SER A 237 -3.28 21.43 22.05
N HIS A 238 -3.78 22.51 21.48
CA HIS A 238 -2.94 23.65 21.13
C HIS A 238 -2.42 24.31 22.42
N PRO A 239 -1.12 24.56 22.56
CA PRO A 239 -0.63 25.34 23.69
C PRO A 239 -1.16 26.76 23.57
N THR A 240 -1.87 27.22 24.59
CA THR A 240 -2.34 28.59 24.74
C THR A 240 -1.12 29.55 24.85
N PRO A 241 -1.05 30.63 24.08
CA PRO A 241 0.03 31.60 24.25
C PRO A 241 -0.09 32.29 25.63
N GLN A 242 0.99 32.19 26.42
CA GLN A 242 1.10 32.95 27.67
C GLN A 242 1.09 34.44 27.37
N LYS A 243 0.14 35.14 27.96
CA LYS A 243 0.11 36.64 27.99
C LYS A 243 1.31 37.11 28.77
N GLY A 244 2.10 37.95 28.13
CA GLY A 244 3.20 38.67 28.77
C GLY A 244 2.71 39.54 29.94
N GLU A 245 3.41 39.44 31.06
CA GLU A 245 3.32 40.41 32.17
C GLU A 245 3.81 41.79 31.70
N GLU A 246 2.91 42.75 31.75
CA GLU A 246 3.26 44.17 31.65
C GLU A 246 4.03 44.59 32.90
N ALA A 247 5.26 45.04 32.71
CA ALA A 247 5.98 45.79 33.73
C ALA A 247 5.44 47.23 33.77
N GLN A 248 4.96 47.65 34.88
CA GLN A 248 4.66 49.06 35.21
C GLN A 248 5.82 49.71 36.00
N PRO A 249 5.86 51.02 35.99
CA PRO A 249 7.01 51.91 35.80
C PRO A 249 7.93 52.04 36.99
#